data_96eee1c61884932c1da9319882aa1bdd
#
_entry.id   96eee1c61884932c1da9319882aa1bdd
#
_cell.length_a   1.000
_cell.length_b   1.000
_cell.length_c   1.000
_cell.angle_alpha   90.00
_cell.angle_beta   90.00
_cell.angle_gamma   90.00
#
_symmetry.space_group_name_H-M   'P 1'
#
loop_
_entity.id
_entity.type
_entity.pdbx_description
1 polymer ?
#
loop_
_entity_poly.entity_id
_entity_poly.type
_entity_poly.pdbx_seq_one_letter_code
_entity_poly.pdbx_strand_id
1 'polypeptide(L)'
;MQTTYRRTFAAAAVTAACVAALGLIALAAAETSTVASNYVFDGAWPKLPLPNKWTFGGVQALTIDRDDVIWVSHRPNDLNETENFASLNPPQAECCVKGPAILAFDREGNLVHSFDTMPGHVILIDAKGQLWVGSNTFRIFTKDGKLVTEMPRSPQTAGRGAAAGPAIPPDHELIAGGVEGGAFDEAAREVYVIDNYLAGRVMVFDMDTFRFKRGWGAYGKPLKDIAPMPRAKYDSKVPLTSYKDFLGHVTIMLAGNDVYVADRQADRIQVFTKQGKFVREFSVAPETLGDGSAVGVALTKDGRNLFVADHMNNVVWLVDRRSEKVTARIGFFGRNGGGFNALHMVAVDSRGNLYTGEVDPNNRIQRFLLK
;
A
#
# COMPACT_ATOMS: atom_id res chain seq x y z
N MET A 1 54.32 45.96 52.94
CA MET A 1 54.41 44.64 53.59
C MET A 1 53.10 43.96 53.49
N GLN A 2 53.10 42.77 52.90
CA GLN A 2 51.98 41.74 52.91
C GLN A 2 50.62 42.17 52.38
N THR A 3 50.29 41.65 51.19
CA THR A 3 49.39 40.54 51.07
C THR A 3 49.23 40.12 49.60
N THR A 4 49.96 39.14 49.20
CA THR A 4 49.71 38.30 48.00
C THR A 4 49.51 36.89 48.53
N TYR A 5 48.31 36.34 48.36
CA TYR A 5 48.00 34.88 48.22
C TYR A 5 46.52 34.66 48.47
N ARG A 6 45.76 34.65 47.40
CA ARG A 6 44.49 33.92 47.30
C ARG A 6 43.78 34.16 45.95
N ARG A 7 44.33 33.62 44.89
CA ARG A 7 43.56 33.43 43.61
C ARG A 7 44.20 32.33 42.77
N THR A 8 44.12 31.10 43.16
CA THR A 8 44.51 29.96 42.27
C THR A 8 43.86 28.62 42.58
N PHE A 9 42.63 28.60 43.03
CA PHE A 9 41.93 27.32 43.21
C PHE A 9 40.49 27.27 42.67
N ALA A 10 40.08 28.21 41.81
CA ALA A 10 38.72 28.21 41.24
C ALA A 10 38.65 27.85 39.74
N ALA A 11 39.78 27.59 39.06
CA ALA A 11 39.79 27.33 37.61
C ALA A 11 39.88 25.86 37.22
N ALA A 12 40.08 24.93 38.16
CA ALA A 12 40.25 23.51 37.86
C ALA A 12 38.92 22.68 37.98
N ALA A 13 37.89 23.25 38.60
CA ALA A 13 36.63 22.52 38.81
C ALA A 13 35.57 22.72 37.68
N VAL A 14 35.73 23.74 36.83
CA VAL A 14 34.74 24.05 35.76
C VAL A 14 35.05 23.31 34.47
N THR A 15 36.30 22.92 34.23
CA THR A 15 36.68 22.19 33.01
C THR A 15 36.35 20.69 33.04
N ALA A 16 36.20 20.07 34.22
CA ALA A 16 35.84 18.66 34.34
C ALA A 16 34.33 18.40 34.14
N ALA A 17 33.47 19.38 34.43
CA ALA A 17 32.01 19.25 34.28
C ALA A 17 31.54 19.42 32.83
N CYS A 18 32.25 20.19 31.99
CA CYS A 18 31.90 20.39 30.57
C CYS A 18 32.28 19.19 29.67
N VAL A 19 33.31 18.42 30.02
CA VAL A 19 33.73 17.23 29.25
C VAL A 19 32.84 16.04 29.55
N ALA A 20 32.26 15.94 30.74
CA ALA A 20 31.31 14.89 31.09
C ALA A 20 29.89 15.10 30.48
N ALA A 21 29.49 16.37 30.24
CA ALA A 21 28.22 16.70 29.60
C ALA A 21 28.25 16.53 28.09
N LEU A 22 29.38 16.66 27.42
CA LEU A 22 29.55 16.41 25.99
C LEU A 22 29.67 14.91 25.63
N GLY A 23 30.05 14.06 26.58
CA GLY A 23 30.13 12.61 26.42
C GLY A 23 28.80 11.91 26.56
N LEU A 24 27.78 12.53 27.15
CA LEU A 24 26.42 11.94 27.33
C LEU A 24 25.41 12.31 26.24
N ILE A 25 25.75 13.30 25.39
CA ILE A 25 24.88 13.68 24.25
C ILE A 25 25.22 12.89 22.97
N ALA A 26 26.35 12.20 22.93
CA ALA A 26 26.77 11.38 21.77
C ALA A 26 26.27 9.96 21.79
N LEU A 27 25.45 9.54 22.76
CA LEU A 27 24.92 8.16 22.86
C LEU A 27 23.43 8.02 22.51
N ALA A 28 22.79 9.04 21.95
CA ALA A 28 21.34 9.00 21.64
C ALA A 28 21.02 9.07 20.14
N ALA A 29 22.01 8.91 19.28
CA ALA A 29 21.79 8.69 17.85
C ALA A 29 22.48 7.39 17.44
N ALA A 30 22.02 6.27 17.95
CA ALA A 30 22.13 5.01 17.23
C ALA A 30 21.17 5.14 16.05
N GLU A 31 21.61 5.81 14.97
CA GLU A 31 21.06 5.57 13.66
C GLU A 31 21.06 4.05 13.47
N THR A 32 19.88 3.45 13.44
CA THR A 32 19.72 2.10 12.92
C THR A 32 20.26 2.18 11.49
N SER A 33 21.52 1.80 11.29
CA SER A 33 22.07 1.64 9.95
C SER A 33 21.23 0.57 9.29
N THR A 34 20.22 0.98 8.52
CA THR A 34 19.43 0.09 7.71
C THR A 34 20.41 -0.57 6.74
N VAL A 35 20.59 -1.87 6.88
CA VAL A 35 21.41 -2.66 5.97
C VAL A 35 20.94 -2.40 4.55
N ALA A 36 21.88 -2.10 3.64
CA ALA A 36 21.54 -1.92 2.23
C ALA A 36 20.78 -3.15 1.73
N SER A 37 19.65 -2.93 1.09
CA SER A 37 18.85 -4.05 0.57
C SER A 37 19.58 -4.70 -0.61
N ASN A 38 19.41 -6.01 -0.79
CA ASN A 38 19.91 -6.72 -1.95
C ASN A 38 19.09 -6.43 -3.23
N TYR A 39 18.26 -5.39 -3.23
CA TYR A 39 17.39 -5.03 -4.34
C TYR A 39 17.98 -3.89 -5.14
N VAL A 40 18.11 -4.09 -6.46
CA VAL A 40 18.72 -3.12 -7.38
C VAL A 40 17.69 -2.70 -8.41
N PHE A 41 17.50 -1.38 -8.57
CA PHE A 41 16.63 -0.82 -9.60
C PHE A 41 17.01 -1.29 -11.00
N ASP A 42 16.01 -1.72 -11.77
CA ASP A 42 16.15 -2.13 -13.15
C ASP A 42 15.52 -1.11 -14.10
N GLY A 43 16.34 -0.24 -14.67
CA GLY A 43 15.89 0.79 -15.59
C GLY A 43 15.50 0.29 -16.99
N ALA A 44 15.66 -1.01 -17.28
CA ALA A 44 15.26 -1.59 -18.56
C ALA A 44 13.81 -2.10 -18.58
N TRP A 45 13.14 -2.10 -17.42
CA TRP A 45 11.76 -2.56 -17.27
C TRP A 45 10.84 -1.46 -16.71
N PRO A 46 9.62 -1.27 -17.24
CA PRO A 46 9.07 -1.85 -18.47
C PRO A 46 9.76 -1.27 -19.71
N LYS A 47 9.57 -1.89 -20.88
CA LYS A 47 10.03 -1.32 -22.13
C LYS A 47 9.25 -0.07 -22.48
N LEU A 48 9.95 1.03 -22.62
CA LEU A 48 9.39 2.33 -22.99
C LEU A 48 9.95 2.80 -24.35
N PRO A 49 9.21 3.63 -25.11
CA PRO A 49 7.85 4.09 -24.84
C PRO A 49 6.80 2.98 -24.98
N LEU A 50 5.65 3.14 -24.32
CA LEU A 50 4.53 2.23 -24.52
C LEU A 50 3.98 2.31 -25.95
N PRO A 51 3.39 1.22 -26.49
CA PRO A 51 2.72 1.25 -27.79
C PRO A 51 1.63 2.34 -27.85
N ASN A 52 1.27 2.75 -29.06
CA ASN A 52 0.20 3.73 -29.31
C ASN A 52 0.38 5.08 -28.61
N LYS A 53 1.62 5.42 -28.24
CA LYS A 53 1.93 6.66 -27.48
C LYS A 53 1.27 6.71 -26.10
N TRP A 54 0.90 5.55 -25.55
CA TRP A 54 0.26 5.49 -24.25
C TRP A 54 1.19 5.93 -23.12
N THR A 55 0.58 6.51 -22.10
CA THR A 55 1.23 6.83 -20.83
C THR A 55 0.39 6.37 -19.67
N PHE A 56 1.04 6.16 -18.52
CA PHE A 56 0.36 5.80 -17.28
C PHE A 56 -0.28 7.04 -16.65
N GLY A 57 -1.51 6.91 -16.14
CA GLY A 57 -1.97 7.71 -15.02
C GLY A 57 -1.61 7.07 -13.68
N GLY A 58 -2.15 7.56 -12.59
CA GLY A 58 -1.84 7.05 -11.24
C GLY A 58 -2.03 5.55 -11.11
N VAL A 59 -0.94 4.81 -10.82
CA VAL A 59 -0.97 3.35 -10.67
C VAL A 59 -1.50 2.99 -9.29
N GLN A 60 -2.74 2.52 -9.24
CA GLN A 60 -3.42 2.20 -7.98
C GLN A 60 -3.20 0.77 -7.51
N ALA A 61 -3.07 -0.16 -8.45
CA ALA A 61 -2.93 -1.57 -8.12
C ALA A 61 -2.01 -2.29 -9.11
N LEU A 62 -1.31 -3.29 -8.61
CA LEU A 62 -0.59 -4.26 -9.41
C LEU A 62 -0.63 -5.63 -8.75
N THR A 63 -0.61 -6.65 -9.58
CA THR A 63 -0.52 -8.06 -9.17
C THR A 63 0.28 -8.84 -10.19
N ILE A 64 0.75 -10.01 -9.82
CA ILE A 64 1.57 -10.87 -10.67
C ILE A 64 0.92 -12.24 -10.73
N ASP A 65 0.72 -12.75 -11.94
CA ASP A 65 0.13 -14.07 -12.11
C ASP A 65 1.18 -15.19 -12.03
N ARG A 66 0.72 -16.44 -12.11
CA ARG A 66 1.59 -17.62 -12.03
C ARG A 66 2.61 -17.73 -13.16
N ASP A 67 2.38 -17.02 -14.27
CA ASP A 67 3.27 -16.98 -15.43
C ASP A 67 4.23 -15.79 -15.36
N ASP A 68 4.25 -15.08 -14.21
CA ASP A 68 4.96 -13.83 -13.94
C ASP A 68 4.62 -12.71 -14.93
N VAL A 69 3.36 -12.65 -15.35
CA VAL A 69 2.81 -11.48 -16.03
C VAL A 69 2.38 -10.46 -14.99
N ILE A 70 2.87 -9.24 -15.11
CA ILE A 70 2.62 -8.14 -14.19
C ILE A 70 1.40 -7.36 -14.69
N TRP A 71 0.30 -7.49 -13.99
CA TRP A 71 -0.97 -6.82 -14.28
C TRP A 71 -1.06 -5.53 -13.48
N VAL A 72 -1.42 -4.44 -14.17
CA VAL A 72 -1.45 -3.08 -13.62
C VAL A 72 -2.82 -2.48 -13.84
N SER A 73 -3.39 -1.88 -12.79
CA SER A 73 -4.55 -0.99 -12.89
C SER A 73 -4.09 0.45 -12.62
N HIS A 74 -4.32 1.34 -13.58
CA HIS A 74 -4.01 2.75 -13.44
C HIS A 74 -5.21 3.61 -13.80
N ARG A 75 -5.16 4.91 -13.47
CA ARG A 75 -6.23 5.89 -13.71
C ARG A 75 -5.90 6.81 -14.89
N PRO A 76 -6.25 6.46 -16.13
CA PRO A 76 -5.94 7.27 -17.29
C PRO A 76 -6.51 8.70 -17.23
N ASN A 77 -7.62 8.87 -16.49
CA ASN A 77 -8.30 10.16 -16.36
C ASN A 77 -7.67 11.11 -15.33
N ASP A 78 -6.66 10.66 -14.57
CA ASP A 78 -5.90 11.54 -13.68
C ASP A 78 -4.82 12.35 -14.42
N LEU A 79 -4.53 12.01 -15.69
CA LEU A 79 -3.57 12.75 -16.52
C LEU A 79 -4.06 14.17 -16.73
N ASN A 80 -3.19 15.13 -16.47
CA ASN A 80 -3.42 16.54 -16.78
C ASN A 80 -3.21 16.82 -18.28
N GLU A 81 -3.48 18.03 -18.73
CA GLU A 81 -3.37 18.41 -20.16
C GLU A 81 -1.96 18.22 -20.69
N THR A 82 -0.91 18.53 -19.89
CA THR A 82 0.49 18.42 -20.35
C THR A 82 0.96 16.97 -20.50
N GLU A 83 0.28 16.03 -19.86
CA GLU A 83 0.55 14.59 -19.97
C GLU A 83 -0.30 13.90 -21.04
N ASN A 84 -1.13 14.65 -21.78
CA ASN A 84 -2.19 14.11 -22.64
C ASN A 84 -2.41 14.91 -23.94
N PHE A 85 -1.43 15.66 -24.38
CA PHE A 85 -1.56 16.57 -25.52
C PHE A 85 -1.99 15.92 -26.83
N ALA A 86 -1.58 14.66 -27.08
CA ALA A 86 -1.98 13.94 -28.28
C ALA A 86 -3.45 13.48 -28.27
N SER A 87 -4.11 13.48 -27.12
CA SER A 87 -5.54 13.13 -26.99
C SER A 87 -6.47 14.34 -27.09
N LEU A 88 -5.94 15.54 -27.18
CA LEU A 88 -6.74 16.75 -27.30
C LEU A 88 -7.33 16.88 -28.71
N ASN A 89 -8.37 17.68 -28.86
CA ASN A 89 -8.99 17.94 -30.16
C ASN A 89 -8.99 19.46 -30.45
N PRO A 90 -8.17 19.98 -31.37
CA PRO A 90 -7.15 19.23 -32.13
C PRO A 90 -5.96 18.79 -31.26
N PRO A 91 -5.21 17.74 -31.65
CA PRO A 91 -3.99 17.35 -30.97
C PRO A 91 -2.96 18.49 -30.95
N GLN A 92 -2.34 18.72 -29.78
CA GLN A 92 -1.35 19.80 -29.60
C GLN A 92 0.10 19.28 -29.62
N ALA A 93 0.31 17.96 -29.54
CA ALA A 93 1.62 17.32 -29.64
C ALA A 93 1.50 15.89 -30.17
N GLU A 94 2.64 15.26 -30.49
CA GLU A 94 2.68 13.86 -30.89
C GLU A 94 2.53 12.88 -29.72
N CYS A 95 2.97 13.24 -28.52
CA CYS A 95 2.81 12.52 -27.26
C CYS A 95 1.86 13.33 -26.36
N CYS A 96 1.11 12.77 -25.46
CA CYS A 96 0.93 11.37 -25.13
C CYS A 96 -0.57 11.06 -25.17
N VAL A 97 -0.93 9.78 -25.15
CA VAL A 97 -2.31 9.32 -25.20
C VAL A 97 -2.63 8.55 -23.92
N LYS A 98 -3.82 8.72 -23.39
CA LYS A 98 -4.34 7.90 -22.27
C LYS A 98 -4.31 6.43 -22.65
N GLY A 99 -3.62 5.60 -21.87
CA GLY A 99 -3.67 4.16 -22.04
C GLY A 99 -4.98 3.56 -21.52
N PRO A 100 -5.33 2.31 -21.90
CA PRO A 100 -6.39 1.55 -21.28
C PRO A 100 -6.13 1.35 -19.78
N ALA A 101 -7.18 1.31 -18.95
CA ALA A 101 -7.05 1.23 -17.50
C ALA A 101 -6.32 -0.02 -16.98
N ILE A 102 -6.35 -1.12 -17.74
CA ILE A 102 -5.61 -2.35 -17.43
C ILE A 102 -4.53 -2.57 -18.47
N LEU A 103 -3.30 -2.72 -18.00
CA LEU A 103 -2.12 -3.07 -18.80
C LEU A 103 -1.43 -4.27 -18.18
N ALA A 104 -0.82 -5.12 -19.00
CA ALA A 104 -0.06 -6.25 -18.49
C ALA A 104 1.28 -6.40 -19.22
N PHE A 105 2.32 -6.69 -18.46
CA PHE A 105 3.70 -6.77 -18.94
C PHE A 105 4.29 -8.14 -18.66
N ASP A 106 5.05 -8.66 -19.60
CA ASP A 106 5.87 -9.84 -19.36
C ASP A 106 7.14 -9.48 -18.54
N ARG A 107 7.91 -10.50 -18.19
CA ARG A 107 9.19 -10.31 -17.46
C ARG A 107 10.19 -9.47 -18.23
N GLU A 108 10.17 -9.52 -19.55
CA GLU A 108 11.04 -8.78 -20.45
C GLU A 108 10.61 -7.33 -20.61
N GLY A 109 9.44 -6.96 -20.04
CA GLY A 109 8.88 -5.61 -20.07
C GLY A 109 8.05 -5.30 -21.30
N ASN A 110 7.70 -6.29 -22.12
CA ASN A 110 6.80 -6.09 -23.25
C ASN A 110 5.36 -5.99 -22.74
N LEU A 111 4.57 -5.08 -23.32
CA LEU A 111 3.13 -5.06 -23.13
C LEU A 111 2.51 -6.27 -23.83
N VAL A 112 1.82 -7.15 -23.09
CA VAL A 112 1.23 -8.40 -23.60
C VAL A 112 -0.28 -8.42 -23.60
N HIS A 113 -0.92 -7.67 -22.68
CA HIS A 113 -2.37 -7.50 -22.65
C HIS A 113 -2.74 -6.06 -22.30
N SER A 114 -3.88 -5.62 -22.80
CA SER A 114 -4.49 -4.34 -22.43
C SER A 114 -5.98 -4.37 -22.70
N PHE A 115 -6.76 -3.77 -21.81
CA PHE A 115 -8.20 -3.52 -22.04
C PHE A 115 -8.71 -2.40 -21.16
N ASP A 116 -9.79 -1.77 -21.58
CA ASP A 116 -10.37 -0.67 -20.83
C ASP A 116 -11.49 -1.14 -19.91
N THR A 117 -11.53 -0.55 -18.73
CA THR A 117 -12.56 -0.77 -17.72
C THR A 117 -12.51 0.37 -16.70
N MET A 118 -13.44 0.41 -15.73
CA MET A 118 -13.27 1.29 -14.58
C MET A 118 -12.02 0.86 -13.80
N PRO A 119 -11.04 1.75 -13.56
CA PRO A 119 -9.85 1.43 -12.80
C PRO A 119 -10.18 0.88 -11.41
N GLY A 120 -9.43 -0.14 -10.99
CA GLY A 120 -9.56 -0.74 -9.66
C GLY A 120 -8.49 -0.26 -8.70
N HIS A 121 -8.84 -0.15 -7.43
CA HIS A 121 -7.90 0.04 -6.32
C HIS A 121 -7.14 -1.25 -5.96
N VAL A 122 -7.69 -2.37 -6.38
CA VAL A 122 -7.07 -3.69 -6.25
C VAL A 122 -7.31 -4.49 -7.52
N ILE A 123 -6.32 -5.27 -7.90
CA ILE A 123 -6.41 -6.26 -8.97
C ILE A 123 -5.88 -7.58 -8.45
N LEU A 124 -6.63 -8.64 -8.64
CA LEU A 124 -6.27 -10.00 -8.21
C LEU A 124 -6.42 -10.95 -9.39
N ILE A 125 -5.75 -12.09 -9.33
CA ILE A 125 -5.89 -13.17 -10.30
C ILE A 125 -6.16 -14.46 -9.55
N ASP A 126 -7.28 -15.10 -9.88
CA ASP A 126 -7.68 -16.36 -9.26
C ASP A 126 -6.96 -17.57 -9.90
N ALA A 127 -7.15 -18.74 -9.32
CA ALA A 127 -6.57 -19.99 -9.82
C ALA A 127 -7.07 -20.37 -11.23
N LYS A 128 -8.20 -19.82 -11.69
CA LYS A 128 -8.72 -19.98 -13.05
C LYS A 128 -8.07 -19.04 -14.05
N GLY A 129 -7.23 -18.11 -13.59
CA GLY A 129 -6.60 -17.06 -14.40
C GLY A 129 -7.53 -15.89 -14.73
N GLN A 130 -8.62 -15.71 -13.98
CA GLN A 130 -9.53 -14.60 -14.15
C GLN A 130 -9.07 -13.39 -13.34
N LEU A 131 -9.19 -12.19 -13.92
CA LEU A 131 -8.84 -10.93 -13.27
C LEU A 131 -10.05 -10.39 -12.50
N TRP A 132 -9.84 -10.15 -11.22
CA TRP A 132 -10.81 -9.50 -10.34
C TRP A 132 -10.36 -8.05 -10.13
N VAL A 133 -11.08 -7.11 -10.73
CA VAL A 133 -10.79 -5.67 -10.67
C VAL A 133 -11.74 -5.03 -9.67
N GLY A 134 -11.19 -4.62 -8.51
CA GLY A 134 -11.96 -4.06 -7.39
C GLY A 134 -12.00 -2.54 -7.42
N SER A 135 -13.21 -2.00 -7.53
CA SER A 135 -13.52 -0.56 -7.41
C SER A 135 -14.75 -0.38 -6.51
N ASN A 136 -15.92 -0.08 -7.03
CA ASN A 136 -17.17 -0.09 -6.25
C ASN A 136 -17.58 -1.49 -5.79
N THR A 137 -17.20 -2.50 -6.57
CA THR A 137 -17.28 -3.93 -6.28
C THR A 137 -16.19 -4.65 -7.07
N PHE A 138 -16.06 -5.96 -6.97
CA PHE A 138 -15.24 -6.73 -7.89
C PHE A 138 -15.96 -7.02 -9.20
N ARG A 139 -15.33 -6.64 -10.31
CA ARG A 139 -15.68 -7.10 -11.67
C ARG A 139 -14.65 -8.11 -12.11
N ILE A 140 -15.12 -9.23 -12.66
CA ILE A 140 -14.30 -10.38 -13.00
C ILE A 140 -14.22 -10.49 -14.51
N PHE A 141 -13.00 -10.52 -15.03
CA PHE A 141 -12.69 -10.52 -16.46
C PHE A 141 -11.85 -11.73 -16.84
N THR A 142 -11.92 -12.11 -18.09
CA THR A 142 -10.89 -12.94 -18.72
C THR A 142 -9.62 -12.12 -18.99
N LYS A 143 -8.49 -12.76 -19.29
CA LYS A 143 -7.21 -12.05 -19.59
C LYS A 143 -7.28 -11.15 -20.84
N ASP A 144 -8.24 -11.39 -21.74
CA ASP A 144 -8.52 -10.57 -22.93
C ASP A 144 -9.56 -9.47 -22.68
N GLY A 145 -9.98 -9.26 -21.42
CA GLY A 145 -10.83 -8.13 -21.02
C GLY A 145 -12.34 -8.37 -21.18
N LYS A 146 -12.77 -9.60 -21.46
CA LYS A 146 -14.22 -9.92 -21.50
C LYS A 146 -14.76 -10.04 -20.08
N LEU A 147 -15.80 -9.27 -19.76
CA LEU A 147 -16.50 -9.36 -18.47
C LEU A 147 -17.16 -10.74 -18.32
N VAL A 148 -16.83 -11.44 -17.25
CA VAL A 148 -17.41 -12.74 -16.89
C VAL A 148 -18.61 -12.53 -15.96
N THR A 149 -18.41 -11.77 -14.88
CA THR A 149 -19.43 -11.49 -13.87
C THR A 149 -19.01 -10.33 -12.97
N GLU A 150 -19.91 -9.90 -12.09
CA GLU A 150 -19.68 -8.87 -11.09
C GLU A 150 -20.23 -9.34 -9.74
N MET A 151 -19.50 -9.06 -8.64
CA MET A 151 -19.99 -9.34 -7.30
C MET A 151 -21.17 -8.42 -6.95
N PRO A 152 -22.20 -8.93 -6.28
CA PRO A 152 -23.28 -8.10 -5.76
C PRO A 152 -22.76 -7.01 -4.83
N ARG A 153 -23.32 -5.81 -4.94
CA ARG A 153 -23.04 -4.68 -4.06
C ARG A 153 -24.32 -4.03 -3.55
N SER A 154 -24.20 -3.24 -2.49
CA SER A 154 -25.31 -2.43 -2.01
C SER A 154 -25.77 -1.45 -3.11
N PRO A 155 -27.07 -1.31 -3.34
CA PRO A 155 -27.61 -0.29 -4.24
C PRO A 155 -27.33 1.14 -3.72
N GLN A 156 -27.13 1.29 -2.42
CA GLN A 156 -26.75 2.53 -1.75
C GLN A 156 -25.23 2.53 -1.57
N THR A 157 -24.49 3.10 -2.51
CA THR A 157 -23.05 3.27 -2.38
C THR A 157 -22.73 4.72 -2.08
N ALA A 158 -21.99 4.95 -1.01
CA ALA A 158 -21.30 6.21 -0.81
C ALA A 158 -19.95 6.12 -1.55
N GLY A 159 -19.88 6.61 -2.77
CA GLY A 159 -18.61 6.87 -3.43
C GLY A 159 -17.87 8.02 -2.73
N ARG A 160 -16.56 8.14 -2.96
CA ARG A 160 -15.77 9.30 -2.51
C ARG A 160 -16.44 10.59 -3.03
N GLY A 161 -17.01 11.39 -2.13
CA GLY A 161 -17.73 12.63 -2.48
C GLY A 161 -19.23 12.48 -2.78
N ALA A 162 -19.82 11.30 -2.59
CA ALA A 162 -21.28 11.17 -2.70
C ALA A 162 -21.98 11.88 -1.56
N ALA A 163 -23.08 12.56 -1.87
CA ALA A 163 -23.97 13.14 -0.87
C ALA A 163 -24.43 12.04 0.11
N ALA A 164 -24.55 12.39 1.39
CA ALA A 164 -24.95 11.45 2.43
C ALA A 164 -26.35 10.88 2.10
N GLY A 165 -26.35 9.65 1.59
CA GLY A 165 -27.54 8.79 1.54
C GLY A 165 -27.91 8.32 2.95
N PRO A 166 -29.01 7.58 3.12
CA PRO A 166 -29.33 6.96 4.38
C PRO A 166 -28.16 6.10 4.86
N ALA A 167 -27.84 6.18 6.17
CA ALA A 167 -26.70 5.49 6.75
C ALA A 167 -26.83 3.97 6.51
N ILE A 168 -25.84 3.38 5.85
CA ILE A 168 -25.77 1.94 5.67
C ILE A 168 -25.20 1.34 6.97
N PRO A 169 -25.89 0.38 7.61
CA PRO A 169 -25.37 -0.26 8.81
C PRO A 169 -24.02 -0.91 8.56
N PRO A 170 -23.06 -0.83 9.51
CA PRO A 170 -21.73 -1.43 9.32
C PRO A 170 -21.75 -2.96 9.25
N ASP A 171 -22.82 -3.63 9.65
CA ASP A 171 -23.01 -5.08 9.54
C ASP A 171 -23.75 -5.51 8.25
N HIS A 172 -24.01 -4.57 7.33
CA HIS A 172 -24.59 -4.90 6.02
C HIS A 172 -23.71 -5.91 5.25
N GLU A 173 -24.31 -6.96 4.73
CA GLU A 173 -23.59 -8.10 4.15
C GLU A 173 -23.08 -7.90 2.72
N LEU A 174 -23.42 -6.77 2.08
CA LEU A 174 -22.90 -6.43 0.75
C LEU A 174 -21.82 -5.36 0.83
N ILE A 175 -20.93 -5.31 -0.18
CA ILE A 175 -19.96 -4.21 -0.34
C ILE A 175 -20.75 -2.91 -0.53
N ALA A 176 -20.43 -1.91 0.26
CA ALA A 176 -21.16 -0.65 0.29
C ALA A 176 -20.27 0.58 0.12
N GLY A 177 -19.05 0.56 0.66
CA GLY A 177 -18.08 1.65 0.57
C GLY A 177 -17.12 1.58 -0.61
N GLY A 178 -17.00 0.42 -1.22
CA GLY A 178 -16.07 0.15 -2.30
C GLY A 178 -14.85 -0.67 -1.88
N VAL A 179 -14.30 -1.39 -2.85
CA VAL A 179 -13.18 -2.32 -2.67
C VAL A 179 -11.86 -1.55 -2.73
N GLU A 180 -11.13 -1.52 -1.63
CA GLU A 180 -9.80 -0.91 -1.57
C GLU A 180 -8.67 -1.93 -1.41
N GLY A 181 -8.98 -3.12 -0.92
CA GLY A 181 -8.05 -4.23 -0.80
C GLY A 181 -8.74 -5.56 -1.01
N GLY A 182 -7.99 -6.57 -1.37
CA GLY A 182 -8.50 -7.91 -1.51
C GLY A 182 -7.40 -8.97 -1.50
N ALA A 183 -7.77 -10.20 -1.10
CA ALA A 183 -6.89 -11.36 -1.13
C ALA A 183 -7.71 -12.64 -1.25
N PHE A 184 -7.14 -13.68 -1.88
CA PHE A 184 -7.77 -14.98 -2.00
C PHE A 184 -7.25 -15.98 -0.99
N ASP A 185 -8.15 -16.78 -0.43
CA ASP A 185 -7.87 -18.10 0.11
C ASP A 185 -8.44 -19.14 -0.86
N GLU A 186 -7.64 -19.49 -1.84
CA GLU A 186 -8.05 -20.44 -2.89
C GLU A 186 -8.40 -21.81 -2.33
N ALA A 187 -7.73 -22.26 -1.27
CA ALA A 187 -8.01 -23.54 -0.64
C ALA A 187 -9.38 -23.58 0.04
N ALA A 188 -9.79 -22.48 0.65
CA ALA A 188 -11.09 -22.33 1.31
C ALA A 188 -12.17 -21.80 0.35
N ARG A 189 -11.82 -21.45 -0.88
CA ARG A 189 -12.67 -20.74 -1.85
C ARG A 189 -13.28 -19.47 -1.24
N GLU A 190 -12.41 -18.63 -0.64
CA GLU A 190 -12.81 -17.39 0.01
C GLU A 190 -12.08 -16.20 -0.58
N VAL A 191 -12.81 -15.09 -0.78
CA VAL A 191 -12.25 -13.78 -1.08
C VAL A 191 -12.42 -12.87 0.12
N TYR A 192 -11.32 -12.31 0.57
CA TYR A 192 -11.26 -11.27 1.60
C TYR A 192 -11.30 -9.91 0.92
N VAL A 193 -12.17 -9.04 1.38
CA VAL A 193 -12.43 -7.73 0.78
C VAL A 193 -12.32 -6.66 1.85
N ILE A 194 -11.59 -5.59 1.55
CA ILE A 194 -11.65 -4.37 2.35
C ILE A 194 -12.73 -3.47 1.76
N ASP A 195 -13.81 -3.29 2.52
CA ASP A 195 -14.86 -2.32 2.23
C ASP A 195 -14.61 -1.05 3.04
N ASN A 196 -13.89 -0.10 2.44
CA ASN A 196 -13.20 0.96 3.19
C ASN A 196 -14.02 2.24 3.39
N TYR A 197 -14.57 2.81 2.32
CA TYR A 197 -15.05 4.20 2.35
C TYR A 197 -16.29 4.48 3.21
N LEU A 198 -17.03 3.45 3.62
CA LEU A 198 -18.16 3.62 4.55
C LEU A 198 -17.78 3.27 5.98
N ALA A 199 -17.15 2.13 6.19
CA ALA A 199 -16.97 1.58 7.53
C ALA A 199 -15.56 1.07 7.82
N GLY A 200 -14.66 0.92 6.83
CA GLY A 200 -13.33 0.36 7.01
C GLY A 200 -13.40 -1.00 7.69
N ARG A 201 -13.85 -2.02 6.96
CA ARG A 201 -14.10 -3.36 7.48
C ARG A 201 -13.52 -4.42 6.56
N VAL A 202 -13.12 -5.53 7.14
CA VAL A 202 -12.80 -6.76 6.41
C VAL A 202 -14.09 -7.55 6.24
N MET A 203 -14.38 -7.96 5.01
CA MET A 203 -15.50 -8.83 4.68
C MET A 203 -14.97 -10.08 3.97
N VAL A 204 -15.52 -11.24 4.28
CA VAL A 204 -15.14 -12.50 3.65
C VAL A 204 -16.34 -13.08 2.95
N PHE A 205 -16.17 -13.39 1.68
CA PHE A 205 -17.20 -13.96 0.81
C PHE A 205 -16.74 -15.30 0.27
N ASP A 206 -17.71 -16.13 -0.08
CA ASP A 206 -17.50 -17.31 -0.91
C ASP A 206 -17.19 -16.86 -2.34
N MET A 207 -16.13 -17.38 -2.97
CA MET A 207 -15.67 -16.97 -4.29
C MET A 207 -16.61 -17.40 -5.44
N ASP A 208 -17.36 -18.45 -5.25
CA ASP A 208 -18.18 -19.03 -6.31
C ASP A 208 -19.64 -18.52 -6.26
N THR A 209 -20.15 -18.28 -5.05
CA THR A 209 -21.55 -17.85 -4.83
C THR A 209 -21.68 -16.38 -4.45
N PHE A 210 -20.57 -15.71 -4.09
CA PHE A 210 -20.51 -14.35 -3.56
C PHE A 210 -21.32 -14.13 -2.28
N ARG A 211 -21.63 -15.21 -1.56
CA ARG A 211 -22.33 -15.12 -0.28
C ARG A 211 -21.38 -14.62 0.80
N PHE A 212 -21.86 -13.66 1.59
CA PHE A 212 -21.15 -13.20 2.78
C PHE A 212 -21.00 -14.35 3.79
N LYS A 213 -19.82 -14.50 4.36
CA LYS A 213 -19.51 -15.54 5.34
C LYS A 213 -19.24 -14.96 6.73
N ARG A 214 -18.47 -13.89 6.81
CA ARG A 214 -18.08 -13.20 8.04
C ARG A 214 -17.37 -11.89 7.74
N GLY A 215 -17.19 -11.06 8.80
CA GLY A 215 -16.41 -9.85 8.69
C GLY A 215 -16.08 -9.27 10.06
N TRP A 216 -15.15 -8.32 10.08
CA TRP A 216 -14.68 -7.67 11.29
C TRP A 216 -14.06 -6.30 11.01
N GLY A 217 -13.97 -5.48 12.07
CA GLY A 217 -13.21 -4.24 12.11
C GLY A 217 -11.85 -4.38 12.78
N ALA A 218 -11.17 -3.27 13.04
CA ALA A 218 -9.92 -3.25 13.77
C ALA A 218 -10.06 -3.99 15.11
N TYR A 219 -8.99 -4.67 15.55
CA TYR A 219 -8.94 -5.51 16.74
C TYR A 219 -9.95 -6.67 16.76
N GLY A 220 -10.48 -7.09 15.61
CA GLY A 220 -11.52 -8.14 15.54
C GLY A 220 -12.88 -7.66 16.00
N LYS A 221 -13.12 -6.36 16.01
CA LYS A 221 -14.40 -5.75 16.43
C LYS A 221 -15.55 -6.31 15.57
N PRO A 222 -16.68 -6.74 16.16
CA PRO A 222 -17.86 -7.14 15.42
C PRO A 222 -18.36 -6.02 14.49
N LEU A 223 -18.83 -6.36 13.29
CA LEU A 223 -19.23 -5.38 12.28
C LEU A 223 -20.23 -4.35 12.82
N LYS A 224 -21.24 -4.77 13.59
CA LYS A 224 -22.27 -3.90 14.17
C LYS A 224 -21.72 -2.83 15.13
N ASP A 225 -20.51 -3.05 15.67
CA ASP A 225 -19.88 -2.17 16.67
C ASP A 225 -18.87 -1.20 16.02
N ILE A 226 -18.69 -1.23 14.70
CA ILE A 226 -17.78 -0.34 13.97
C ILE A 226 -18.38 1.07 13.98
N ALA A 227 -17.55 2.06 14.34
CA ALA A 227 -17.96 3.46 14.33
C ALA A 227 -18.13 3.98 12.89
N PRO A 228 -19.10 4.86 12.63
CA PRO A 228 -19.24 5.50 11.32
C PRO A 228 -18.07 6.45 11.01
N MET A 229 -17.89 6.76 9.73
CA MET A 229 -16.98 7.83 9.30
C MET A 229 -17.59 9.21 9.48
N PRO A 230 -16.83 10.29 9.64
CA PRO A 230 -15.36 10.35 9.69
C PRO A 230 -14.80 9.91 11.06
N ARG A 231 -13.55 9.46 11.05
CA ARG A 231 -12.82 9.04 12.26
C ARG A 231 -11.78 10.07 12.67
N ALA A 232 -11.23 9.88 13.88
CA ALA A 232 -10.12 10.68 14.37
C ALA A 232 -8.92 10.58 13.43
N LYS A 233 -8.19 11.68 13.28
CA LYS A 233 -6.89 11.64 12.60
C LYS A 233 -5.86 11.01 13.54
N TYR A 234 -4.90 10.31 12.95
CA TYR A 234 -3.77 9.75 13.67
C TYR A 234 -2.91 10.86 14.30
N ASP A 235 -2.47 10.62 15.53
CA ASP A 235 -1.49 11.42 16.26
C ASP A 235 -0.45 10.44 16.84
N SER A 236 0.80 10.57 16.46
CA SER A 236 1.90 9.70 16.89
C SER A 236 2.15 9.71 18.41
N LYS A 237 1.64 10.71 19.11
CA LYS A 237 1.71 10.83 20.57
C LYS A 237 0.63 10.05 21.30
N VAL A 238 -0.38 9.55 20.59
CA VAL A 238 -1.48 8.77 21.13
C VAL A 238 -1.23 7.29 20.88
N PRO A 239 -1.33 6.43 21.90
CA PRO A 239 -1.13 4.99 21.72
C PRO A 239 -2.03 4.42 20.62
N LEU A 240 -1.50 3.55 19.77
CA LEU A 240 -2.24 2.89 18.67
C LEU A 240 -3.52 2.22 19.15
N THR A 241 -3.47 1.62 20.33
CA THR A 241 -4.61 0.96 20.95
C THR A 241 -5.78 1.90 21.28
N SER A 242 -5.61 3.22 21.19
CA SER A 242 -6.70 4.19 21.33
C SER A 242 -7.58 4.27 20.08
N TYR A 243 -7.05 3.90 18.90
CA TYR A 243 -7.77 3.88 17.65
C TYR A 243 -8.48 2.53 17.45
N LYS A 244 -9.72 2.44 17.95
CA LYS A 244 -10.49 1.18 18.00
C LYS A 244 -11.10 0.75 16.66
N ASP A 245 -10.99 1.57 15.62
CA ASP A 245 -11.44 1.31 14.25
C ASP A 245 -10.29 1.51 13.27
N PHE A 246 -10.39 0.95 12.06
CA PHE A 246 -9.47 1.30 10.98
C PHE A 246 -9.65 2.76 10.60
N LEU A 247 -8.57 3.50 10.46
CA LEU A 247 -8.65 4.94 10.15
C LEU A 247 -8.87 5.21 8.67
N GLY A 248 -8.35 4.34 7.80
CA GLY A 248 -8.64 4.45 6.37
C GLY A 248 -7.48 4.09 5.46
N HIS A 249 -7.78 3.94 4.17
CA HIS A 249 -6.87 3.41 3.17
C HIS A 249 -6.27 2.09 3.62
N VAL A 250 -7.12 1.08 3.71
CA VAL A 250 -6.79 -0.22 4.28
C VAL A 250 -6.50 -1.21 3.16
N THR A 251 -5.41 -1.94 3.25
CA THR A 251 -5.07 -3.04 2.35
C THR A 251 -4.95 -4.35 3.11
N ILE A 252 -4.99 -5.48 2.40
CA ILE A 252 -5.02 -6.82 2.99
C ILE A 252 -4.14 -7.80 2.22
N MET A 253 -3.48 -8.69 2.94
CA MET A 253 -2.71 -9.79 2.40
C MET A 253 -2.86 -11.03 3.27
N LEU A 254 -2.89 -12.21 2.67
CA LEU A 254 -2.86 -13.49 3.36
C LEU A 254 -1.47 -14.13 3.28
N ALA A 255 -1.00 -14.67 4.39
CA ALA A 255 0.26 -15.42 4.45
C ALA A 255 0.13 -16.63 5.40
N GLY A 256 -0.15 -17.81 4.85
CA GLY A 256 -0.47 -19.00 5.61
C GLY A 256 -1.82 -18.84 6.35
N ASN A 257 -1.79 -18.89 7.68
CA ASN A 257 -2.99 -18.68 8.52
C ASN A 257 -3.18 -17.23 8.97
N ASP A 258 -2.21 -16.37 8.68
CA ASP A 258 -2.24 -14.96 9.08
C ASP A 258 -2.90 -14.10 8.00
N VAL A 259 -3.74 -13.17 8.44
CA VAL A 259 -4.33 -12.10 7.64
C VAL A 259 -3.72 -10.78 8.09
N TYR A 260 -2.90 -10.19 7.22
CA TYR A 260 -2.27 -8.89 7.45
C TYR A 260 -3.17 -7.79 6.90
N VAL A 261 -3.50 -6.82 7.73
CA VAL A 261 -4.34 -5.68 7.36
C VAL A 261 -3.54 -4.41 7.65
N ALA A 262 -3.10 -3.74 6.59
CA ALA A 262 -2.38 -2.48 6.69
C ALA A 262 -3.38 -1.32 6.72
N ASP A 263 -3.41 -0.59 7.83
CA ASP A 263 -4.24 0.59 8.07
C ASP A 263 -3.36 1.83 7.93
N ARG A 264 -3.27 2.34 6.69
CA ARG A 264 -2.32 3.39 6.30
C ARG A 264 -2.43 4.63 7.19
N GLN A 265 -3.65 5.14 7.39
CA GLN A 265 -3.87 6.36 8.14
C GLN A 265 -3.65 6.22 9.66
N ALA A 266 -3.44 4.99 10.15
CA ALA A 266 -3.06 4.73 11.54
C ALA A 266 -1.60 4.23 11.67
N ASP A 267 -0.81 4.28 10.61
CA ASP A 267 0.60 3.82 10.56
C ASP A 267 0.82 2.43 11.14
N ARG A 268 -0.13 1.51 10.97
CA ARG A 268 -0.08 0.20 11.58
C ARG A 268 -0.42 -0.92 10.61
N ILE A 269 0.06 -2.10 10.96
CA ILE A 269 -0.35 -3.36 10.35
C ILE A 269 -0.91 -4.24 11.47
N GLN A 270 -2.16 -4.64 11.35
CA GLN A 270 -2.80 -5.58 12.26
C GLN A 270 -2.82 -6.98 11.66
N VAL A 271 -2.57 -7.97 12.49
CA VAL A 271 -2.56 -9.39 12.10
C VAL A 271 -3.73 -10.10 12.77
N PHE A 272 -4.48 -10.84 11.95
CA PHE A 272 -5.65 -11.61 12.37
C PHE A 272 -5.51 -13.07 11.97
N THR A 273 -6.27 -13.92 12.62
CA THR A 273 -6.57 -15.26 12.07
C THR A 273 -7.55 -15.14 10.89
N LYS A 274 -7.68 -16.18 10.10
CA LYS A 274 -8.68 -16.26 9.01
C LYS A 274 -10.14 -16.14 9.50
N GLN A 275 -10.39 -16.33 10.80
CA GLN A 275 -11.69 -16.15 11.44
C GLN A 275 -11.91 -14.74 11.99
N GLY A 276 -10.94 -13.81 11.79
CA GLY A 276 -11.04 -12.43 12.22
C GLY A 276 -10.63 -12.17 13.67
N LYS A 277 -10.07 -13.17 14.36
CA LYS A 277 -9.54 -12.94 15.72
C LYS A 277 -8.24 -12.15 15.61
N PHE A 278 -8.17 -10.99 16.27
CA PHE A 278 -6.95 -10.19 16.41
C PHE A 278 -5.83 -10.98 17.11
N VAL A 279 -4.64 -10.91 16.57
CA VAL A 279 -3.45 -11.58 17.09
C VAL A 279 -2.46 -10.57 17.63
N ARG A 280 -2.06 -9.56 16.82
CA ARG A 280 -1.05 -8.57 17.16
C ARG A 280 -1.06 -7.40 16.18
N GLU A 281 -0.31 -6.34 16.50
CA GLU A 281 -0.08 -5.21 15.61
C GLU A 281 1.35 -4.70 15.72
N PHE A 282 1.82 -4.04 14.66
CA PHE A 282 3.11 -3.36 14.61
C PHE A 282 3.06 -2.18 13.63
N SER A 283 4.06 -1.30 13.73
CA SER A 283 4.25 -0.16 12.83
C SER A 283 5.64 -0.19 12.21
N VAL A 284 5.78 0.42 11.01
CA VAL A 284 7.07 0.56 10.33
C VAL A 284 7.66 1.96 10.49
N ALA A 285 6.83 2.98 10.58
CA ALA A 285 7.21 4.39 10.70
C ALA A 285 6.16 5.14 11.55
N PRO A 286 6.06 4.86 12.87
CA PRO A 286 4.96 5.34 13.72
C PRO A 286 4.89 6.85 13.92
N GLU A 287 5.95 7.59 13.57
CA GLU A 287 5.96 9.05 13.64
C GLU A 287 5.39 9.74 12.39
N THR A 288 4.97 8.95 11.39
CA THR A 288 4.44 9.50 10.14
C THR A 288 3.04 10.05 10.36
N LEU A 289 2.79 11.25 9.88
CA LEU A 289 1.50 11.91 9.92
C LEU A 289 0.91 12.06 8.51
N GLY A 290 -0.21 12.74 8.39
CA GLY A 290 -0.86 13.00 7.10
C GLY A 290 -1.61 11.77 6.58
N ASP A 291 -1.24 11.30 5.38
CA ASP A 291 -1.88 10.14 4.76
C ASP A 291 -1.29 8.80 5.24
N GLY A 292 -0.27 8.83 6.12
CA GLY A 292 0.29 7.66 6.79
C GLY A 292 1.23 6.81 5.93
N SER A 293 1.82 5.77 6.54
CA SER A 293 2.92 5.02 5.97
C SER A 293 2.48 3.77 5.21
N ALA A 294 1.88 2.80 5.87
CA ALA A 294 1.69 1.44 5.36
C ALA A 294 0.54 1.33 4.33
N VAL A 295 0.83 1.64 3.05
CA VAL A 295 -0.20 1.66 1.99
C VAL A 295 -0.36 0.31 1.27
N GLY A 296 0.70 -0.47 1.14
CA GLY A 296 0.69 -1.76 0.47
C GLY A 296 1.63 -2.76 1.14
N VAL A 297 1.27 -4.03 1.13
CA VAL A 297 2.06 -5.12 1.69
C VAL A 297 2.19 -6.28 0.70
N ALA A 298 3.39 -6.84 0.61
CA ALA A 298 3.66 -8.06 -0.14
C ALA A 298 4.63 -8.96 0.63
N LEU A 299 4.56 -10.27 0.37
CA LEU A 299 5.43 -11.25 0.99
C LEU A 299 6.70 -11.44 0.14
N THR A 300 7.88 -11.52 0.77
CA THR A 300 9.08 -11.98 0.06
C THR A 300 8.90 -13.43 -0.41
N LYS A 301 9.57 -13.81 -1.49
CA LYS A 301 9.48 -15.15 -2.07
C LYS A 301 9.69 -16.27 -1.06
N ASP A 302 10.62 -16.10 -0.13
CA ASP A 302 10.93 -17.08 0.92
C ASP A 302 9.94 -17.05 2.11
N GLY A 303 8.99 -16.11 2.10
CA GLY A 303 7.99 -15.93 3.13
C GLY A 303 8.49 -15.42 4.47
N ARG A 304 9.77 -15.04 4.57
CA ARG A 304 10.38 -14.59 5.84
C ARG A 304 10.12 -13.14 6.16
N ASN A 305 10.04 -12.31 5.13
CA ASN A 305 9.88 -10.87 5.29
C ASN A 305 8.63 -10.36 4.58
N LEU A 306 8.20 -9.17 4.99
CA LEU A 306 7.21 -8.36 4.32
C LEU A 306 7.89 -7.18 3.64
N PHE A 307 7.48 -6.86 2.43
CA PHE A 307 7.61 -5.52 1.89
C PHE A 307 6.42 -4.69 2.35
N VAL A 308 6.70 -3.52 2.88
CA VAL A 308 5.67 -2.54 3.24
C VAL A 308 5.94 -1.26 2.48
N ALA A 309 5.07 -0.94 1.55
CA ALA A 309 5.13 0.33 0.83
C ALA A 309 4.75 1.47 1.76
N ASP A 310 5.60 2.48 1.85
CA ASP A 310 5.38 3.67 2.67
C ASP A 310 5.07 4.86 1.76
N HIS A 311 3.83 5.31 1.83
CA HIS A 311 3.34 6.38 0.96
C HIS A 311 3.97 7.73 1.24
N MET A 312 4.03 8.12 2.53
CA MET A 312 4.52 9.45 2.93
C MET A 312 6.04 9.55 2.92
N ASN A 313 6.73 8.50 3.37
CA ASN A 313 8.21 8.49 3.40
C ASN A 313 8.82 8.05 2.06
N ASN A 314 8.01 7.54 1.13
CA ASN A 314 8.43 7.16 -0.21
C ASN A 314 9.61 6.17 -0.21
N VAL A 315 9.44 5.09 0.53
CA VAL A 315 10.35 3.96 0.61
C VAL A 315 9.57 2.65 0.71
N VAL A 316 10.21 1.54 0.39
CA VAL A 316 9.70 0.21 0.73
C VAL A 316 10.50 -0.30 1.92
N TRP A 317 9.82 -0.56 3.03
CA TRP A 317 10.41 -1.21 4.20
C TRP A 317 10.46 -2.71 4.02
N LEU A 318 11.56 -3.33 4.41
CA LEU A 318 11.69 -4.78 4.57
C LEU A 318 11.54 -5.11 6.04
N VAL A 319 10.51 -5.89 6.40
CA VAL A 319 10.15 -6.21 7.77
C VAL A 319 10.28 -7.72 8.00
N ASP A 320 11.09 -8.14 8.95
CA ASP A 320 11.14 -9.54 9.38
C ASP A 320 9.83 -9.93 10.06
N ARG A 321 9.13 -10.94 9.54
CA ARG A 321 7.79 -11.35 10.00
C ARG A 321 7.74 -11.90 11.43
N ARG A 322 8.85 -12.43 11.90
CA ARG A 322 8.93 -13.06 13.23
C ARG A 322 9.16 -12.03 14.32
N SER A 323 10.08 -11.10 14.07
CA SER A 323 10.44 -10.06 15.04
C SER A 323 9.65 -8.77 14.84
N GLU A 324 8.95 -8.60 13.70
CA GLU A 324 8.20 -7.40 13.31
C GLU A 324 9.07 -6.14 13.23
N LYS A 325 10.38 -6.33 13.06
CA LYS A 325 11.35 -5.23 12.96
C LYS A 325 11.69 -4.93 11.51
N VAL A 326 11.83 -3.65 11.23
CA VAL A 326 12.42 -3.19 9.97
C VAL A 326 13.88 -3.63 9.92
N THR A 327 14.26 -4.33 8.85
CA THR A 327 15.62 -4.86 8.62
C THR A 327 16.34 -4.12 7.51
N ALA A 328 15.61 -3.57 6.54
CA ALA A 328 16.17 -2.78 5.44
C ALA A 328 15.12 -1.84 4.86
N ARG A 329 15.57 -0.94 4.01
CA ARG A 329 14.71 -0.11 3.16
C ARG A 329 15.19 -0.14 1.72
N ILE A 330 14.27 0.05 0.77
CA ILE A 330 14.52 0.13 -0.67
C ILE A 330 14.01 1.47 -1.16
N GLY A 331 14.82 2.15 -1.98
CA GLY A 331 14.47 3.43 -2.57
C GLY A 331 14.65 4.62 -1.62
N PHE A 332 14.19 5.75 -2.11
CA PHE A 332 14.30 7.08 -1.46
C PHE A 332 13.25 8.01 -2.10
N PHE A 333 12.96 9.15 -1.46
CA PHE A 333 12.12 10.16 -2.10
C PHE A 333 12.81 10.71 -3.36
N GLY A 334 12.15 10.62 -4.51
CA GLY A 334 12.69 11.15 -5.78
C GLY A 334 11.87 10.77 -7.01
N ARG A 335 12.08 11.52 -8.10
CA ARG A 335 11.39 11.32 -9.39
C ARG A 335 12.19 10.47 -10.38
N ASN A 336 13.48 10.25 -10.10
CA ASN A 336 14.35 9.41 -10.92
C ASN A 336 14.12 7.91 -10.65
N GLY A 337 14.64 7.07 -11.52
CA GLY A 337 14.59 5.63 -11.33
C GLY A 337 15.22 5.18 -10.01
N GLY A 338 14.59 4.24 -9.33
CA GLY A 338 14.99 3.78 -8.00
C GLY A 338 14.52 4.64 -6.82
N GLY A 339 14.06 5.89 -7.08
CA GLY A 339 13.37 6.72 -6.11
C GLY A 339 11.86 6.60 -6.23
N PHE A 340 11.11 7.10 -5.25
CA PHE A 340 9.64 7.09 -5.24
C PHE A 340 9.07 8.47 -4.96
N ASN A 341 7.87 8.73 -5.50
CA ASN A 341 7.05 9.87 -5.14
C ASN A 341 5.58 9.45 -5.25
N ALA A 342 4.89 9.41 -4.13
CA ALA A 342 3.56 8.83 -3.98
C ALA A 342 3.52 7.30 -4.27
N LEU A 343 4.45 6.56 -3.65
CA LEU A 343 4.46 5.09 -3.68
C LEU A 343 3.12 4.54 -3.15
N HIS A 344 2.55 3.58 -3.88
CA HIS A 344 1.20 3.11 -3.56
C HIS A 344 1.11 1.59 -3.41
N MET A 345 1.72 0.81 -4.29
CA MET A 345 1.60 -0.66 -4.28
C MET A 345 2.94 -1.35 -4.47
N VAL A 346 3.00 -2.59 -3.98
CA VAL A 346 4.13 -3.52 -4.16
C VAL A 346 3.63 -4.91 -4.51
N ALA A 347 4.38 -5.63 -5.35
CA ALA A 347 4.18 -7.06 -5.62
C ALA A 347 5.52 -7.76 -5.87
N VAL A 348 5.53 -9.10 -5.82
CA VAL A 348 6.74 -9.91 -5.93
C VAL A 348 6.53 -11.03 -6.92
N ASP A 349 7.47 -11.20 -7.85
CA ASP A 349 7.43 -12.29 -8.84
C ASP A 349 7.99 -13.63 -8.28
N SER A 350 7.89 -14.69 -9.09
CA SER A 350 8.36 -16.02 -8.72
C SER A 350 9.88 -16.10 -8.50
N ARG A 351 10.66 -15.12 -8.96
CA ARG A 351 12.11 -15.01 -8.74
C ARG A 351 12.48 -14.21 -7.50
N GLY A 352 11.51 -13.49 -6.92
CA GLY A 352 11.69 -12.63 -5.76
C GLY A 352 11.97 -11.18 -6.11
N ASN A 353 11.86 -10.78 -7.38
CA ASN A 353 12.00 -9.38 -7.77
C ASN A 353 10.79 -8.59 -7.26
N LEU A 354 11.06 -7.37 -6.83
CA LEU A 354 10.04 -6.46 -6.33
C LEU A 354 9.55 -5.54 -7.46
N TYR A 355 8.24 -5.38 -7.56
CA TYR A 355 7.58 -4.42 -8.44
C TYR A 355 6.84 -3.40 -7.62
N THR A 356 6.83 -2.15 -8.08
CA THR A 356 6.20 -1.02 -7.38
C THR A 356 5.31 -0.23 -8.32
N GLY A 357 4.23 0.32 -7.78
CA GLY A 357 3.34 1.24 -8.48
C GLY A 357 3.26 2.57 -7.73
N GLU A 358 3.28 3.67 -8.47
CA GLU A 358 3.22 5.04 -7.95
C GLU A 358 2.01 5.76 -8.54
N VAL A 359 1.26 6.45 -7.69
CA VAL A 359 0.18 7.33 -8.14
C VAL A 359 0.74 8.71 -8.54
N ASP A 360 -0.15 9.65 -8.89
CA ASP A 360 0.23 11.02 -9.16
C ASP A 360 1.12 11.61 -8.04
N PRO A 361 2.26 12.28 -8.36
CA PRO A 361 2.64 12.83 -9.68
C PRO A 361 3.61 11.96 -10.50
N ASN A 362 4.03 10.79 -10.04
CA ASN A 362 5.01 10.00 -10.79
C ASN A 362 4.39 9.07 -11.85
N ASN A 363 3.18 8.57 -11.63
CA ASN A 363 2.40 7.83 -12.63
C ASN A 363 3.21 6.73 -13.32
N ARG A 364 3.83 5.82 -12.56
CA ARG A 364 4.73 4.81 -13.13
C ARG A 364 4.76 3.50 -12.37
N ILE A 365 5.38 2.52 -12.99
CA ILE A 365 5.78 1.24 -12.39
C ILE A 365 7.30 1.09 -12.44
N GLN A 366 7.87 0.42 -11.45
CA GLN A 366 9.30 0.11 -11.43
C GLN A 366 9.54 -1.34 -11.01
N ARG A 367 10.68 -1.90 -11.42
CA ARG A 367 11.19 -3.21 -11.00
C ARG A 367 12.50 -3.07 -10.25
N PHE A 368 12.66 -3.88 -9.20
CA PHE A 368 13.91 -4.01 -8.45
C PHE A 368 14.30 -5.49 -8.42
N LEU A 369 15.47 -5.78 -8.95
CA LEU A 369 16.01 -7.14 -9.03
C LEU A 369 16.61 -7.56 -7.68
N LEU A 370 16.26 -8.74 -7.22
CA LEU A 370 16.92 -9.41 -6.10
C LEU A 370 18.30 -9.91 -6.57
N LYS A 371 19.37 -9.53 -5.85
CA LYS A 371 20.77 -9.91 -6.11
C LYS A 371 21.22 -11.01 -5.16
#